data_1cb60731ea7cf8d6254abd3c5f9234d1
#
_entry.id   1cb60731ea7cf8d6254abd3c5f9234d1
#
_cell.length_a   1.000
_cell.length_b   1.000
_cell.length_c   1.000
_cell.angle_alpha   90.00
_cell.angle_beta   90.00
_cell.angle_gamma   90.00
#
_symmetry.space_group_name_H-M   'P 1'
#
loop_
_entity.id
_entity.type
_entity.pdbx_description
1 polymer ?
#
loop_
_entity_poly.entity_id
_entity_poly.type
_entity_poly.pdbx_seq_one_letter_code
_entity_poly.pdbx_strand_id
1 'polypeptide(L)'
;LSDNVIRKPFEQFENLESIIDTLQENDILFIDNSHRVFPNSDAMVTFMELLPRLRKGVVVHIHDIYLPYDYPQFMCDRFYNEQYFLAAFLMANPTKYCTLLPNYFISEDGELSQILAPIWLHPNLQNVERHGGSFWLQIGE
;
A
#
# COMPACT_ATOMS: atom_id res chain seq x y z
N LEU A 1 -12.51 -13.91 8.51
CA LEU A 1 -11.85 -15.21 8.25
C LEU A 1 -11.78 -15.39 6.75
N SER A 2 -10.58 -15.66 6.19
CA SER A 2 -10.44 -15.85 4.76
C SER A 2 -11.02 -17.20 4.34
N ASP A 3 -11.94 -17.20 3.40
CA ASP A 3 -12.57 -18.41 2.89
C ASP A 3 -11.67 -19.14 1.87
N ASN A 4 -10.68 -18.43 1.31
CA ASN A 4 -9.76 -18.96 0.32
C ASN A 4 -8.31 -18.59 0.67
N VAL A 5 -7.43 -19.58 0.76
CA VAL A 5 -5.99 -19.39 0.92
C VAL A 5 -5.26 -20.05 -0.24
N ILE A 6 -4.57 -19.25 -1.05
CA ILE A 6 -3.72 -19.73 -2.14
C ILE A 6 -2.26 -19.65 -1.69
N ARG A 7 -1.61 -20.81 -1.55
CA ARG A 7 -0.20 -20.91 -1.16
C ARG A 7 0.68 -21.04 -2.39
N LYS A 8 0.87 -19.93 -3.06
CA LYS A 8 1.70 -19.83 -4.27
C LYS A 8 2.41 -18.48 -4.28
N PRO A 9 3.66 -18.38 -4.74
CA PRO A 9 4.29 -17.07 -4.99
C PRO A 9 3.42 -16.25 -5.92
N PHE A 10 3.26 -14.95 -5.61
CA PHE A 10 2.32 -14.10 -6.35
C PHE A 10 2.70 -13.94 -7.83
N GLU A 11 4.00 -13.84 -8.11
CA GLU A 11 4.54 -13.77 -9.48
C GLU A 11 4.32 -15.05 -10.31
N GLN A 12 3.90 -16.14 -9.66
CA GLN A 12 3.54 -17.41 -10.32
C GLN A 12 2.03 -17.63 -10.36
N PHE A 13 1.24 -16.62 -9.97
CA PHE A 13 -0.21 -16.73 -9.98
C PHE A 13 -0.75 -16.50 -11.39
N GLU A 14 -1.23 -17.58 -12.03
CA GLU A 14 -1.61 -17.59 -13.45
C GLU A 14 -2.95 -16.89 -13.73
N ASN A 15 -3.81 -16.74 -12.73
CA ASN A 15 -5.16 -16.21 -12.93
C ASN A 15 -5.35 -14.84 -12.25
N LEU A 16 -4.50 -13.87 -12.60
CA LEU A 16 -4.58 -12.50 -12.08
C LEU A 16 -5.92 -11.83 -12.42
N GLU A 17 -6.52 -12.21 -13.56
CA GLU A 17 -7.85 -11.75 -14.00
C GLU A 17 -8.92 -12.03 -12.95
N SER A 18 -8.87 -13.19 -12.30
CA SER A 18 -9.87 -13.55 -11.30
C SER A 18 -9.84 -12.60 -10.09
N ILE A 19 -8.66 -12.09 -9.71
CA ILE A 19 -8.53 -11.08 -8.65
C ILE A 19 -9.15 -9.77 -9.12
N ILE A 20 -8.76 -9.30 -10.33
CA ILE A 20 -9.21 -8.04 -10.90
C ILE A 20 -10.74 -8.04 -11.09
N ASP A 21 -11.29 -9.15 -11.57
CA ASP A 21 -12.73 -9.27 -11.82
C ASP A 21 -13.58 -9.38 -10.56
N THR A 22 -13.00 -9.90 -9.49
CA THR A 22 -13.69 -10.06 -8.20
C THR A 22 -13.79 -8.73 -7.45
N LEU A 23 -12.76 -7.89 -7.54
CA LEU A 23 -12.70 -6.61 -6.81
C LEU A 23 -13.71 -5.59 -7.36
N GLN A 24 -14.53 -5.06 -6.46
CA GLN A 24 -15.56 -4.06 -6.75
C GLN A 24 -15.26 -2.74 -6.04
N GLU A 25 -16.04 -1.71 -6.34
CA GLU A 25 -15.99 -0.43 -5.64
C GLU A 25 -16.12 -0.62 -4.12
N ASN A 26 -15.24 0.03 -3.35
CA ASN A 26 -15.09 -0.06 -1.90
C ASN A 26 -14.54 -1.39 -1.36
N ASP A 27 -14.20 -2.35 -2.21
CA ASP A 27 -13.38 -3.48 -1.76
C ASP A 27 -11.95 -3.02 -1.47
N ILE A 28 -11.29 -3.71 -0.55
CA ILE A 28 -9.92 -3.41 -0.14
C ILE A 28 -8.97 -4.48 -0.68
N LEU A 29 -8.00 -4.04 -1.47
CA LEU A 29 -6.83 -4.84 -1.83
C LEU A 29 -5.70 -4.51 -0.84
N PHE A 30 -5.33 -5.48 0.00
CA PHE A 30 -4.23 -5.34 0.93
C PHE A 30 -2.95 -5.95 0.35
N ILE A 31 -1.89 -5.16 0.23
CA ILE A 31 -0.59 -5.53 -0.32
C ILE A 31 0.47 -5.46 0.78
N ASP A 32 1.07 -6.60 1.07
CA ASP A 32 2.23 -6.76 1.94
C ASP A 32 3.13 -7.82 1.29
N ASN A 33 4.05 -7.36 0.46
CA ASN A 33 4.83 -8.17 -0.47
C ASN A 33 6.33 -8.15 -0.14
N SER A 34 7.22 -8.48 -1.08
CA SER A 34 8.67 -8.43 -0.85
C SER A 34 9.25 -7.02 -0.79
N HIS A 35 8.48 -5.99 -1.11
CA HIS A 35 8.86 -4.57 -1.19
C HIS A 35 10.01 -4.27 -2.16
N ARG A 36 10.34 -5.22 -3.05
CA ARG A 36 11.47 -5.13 -3.99
C ARG A 36 10.99 -5.31 -5.42
N VAL A 37 10.99 -4.22 -6.18
CA VAL A 37 10.65 -4.23 -7.61
C VAL A 37 11.89 -4.58 -8.43
N PHE A 38 11.90 -5.78 -8.97
CA PHE A 38 12.91 -6.29 -9.93
C PHE A 38 12.25 -7.34 -10.84
N PRO A 39 12.90 -7.78 -11.93
CA PRO A 39 12.28 -8.73 -12.86
C PRO A 39 11.72 -9.98 -12.16
N ASN A 40 10.46 -10.30 -12.47
CA ASN A 40 9.73 -11.45 -11.92
C ASN A 40 9.55 -11.42 -10.39
N SER A 41 9.48 -10.25 -9.76
CA SER A 41 9.11 -10.13 -8.35
C SER A 41 7.59 -9.95 -8.20
N ASP A 42 7.07 -10.30 -7.04
CA ASP A 42 5.69 -10.04 -6.63
C ASP A 42 5.36 -8.54 -6.66
N ALA A 43 6.27 -7.69 -6.19
CA ALA A 43 6.12 -6.24 -6.25
C ALA A 43 6.04 -5.75 -7.71
N MET A 44 6.85 -6.30 -8.62
CA MET A 44 6.80 -5.93 -10.04
C MET A 44 5.44 -6.30 -10.66
N VAL A 45 4.95 -7.51 -10.43
CA VAL A 45 3.62 -7.93 -10.89
C VAL A 45 2.52 -7.03 -10.33
N THR A 46 2.63 -6.67 -9.04
CA THR A 46 1.69 -5.76 -8.39
C THR A 46 1.62 -4.41 -9.11
N PHE A 47 2.76 -3.75 -9.35
CA PHE A 47 2.79 -2.42 -9.95
C PHE A 47 2.53 -2.43 -11.45
N MET A 48 3.04 -3.41 -12.19
CA MET A 48 2.99 -3.38 -13.65
C MET A 48 1.77 -4.12 -14.23
N GLU A 49 1.20 -5.08 -13.51
CA GLU A 49 0.13 -5.91 -14.04
C GLU A 49 -1.19 -5.79 -13.26
N LEU A 50 -1.14 -5.71 -11.92
CA LEU A 50 -2.34 -5.65 -11.11
C LEU A 50 -2.87 -4.22 -10.95
N LEU A 51 -2.07 -3.33 -10.36
CA LEU A 51 -2.50 -1.97 -9.99
C LEU A 51 -3.07 -1.15 -11.16
N PRO A 52 -2.47 -1.17 -12.38
CA PRO A 52 -3.00 -0.41 -13.52
C PRO A 52 -4.36 -0.90 -14.04
N ARG A 53 -4.74 -2.12 -13.70
CA ARG A 53 -5.96 -2.77 -14.22
C ARG A 53 -7.10 -2.82 -13.22
N LEU A 54 -6.87 -2.36 -12.00
CA LEU A 54 -7.91 -2.28 -10.98
C LEU A 54 -9.02 -1.34 -11.41
N ARG A 55 -10.25 -1.70 -11.05
CA ARG A 55 -11.46 -0.93 -11.35
C ARG A 55 -11.56 0.30 -10.44
N LYS A 56 -12.22 1.34 -10.96
CA LYS A 56 -12.58 2.53 -10.19
C LYS A 56 -13.28 2.15 -8.88
N GLY A 57 -12.92 2.87 -7.82
CA GLY A 57 -13.49 2.71 -6.50
C GLY A 57 -12.82 1.65 -5.63
N VAL A 58 -11.97 0.78 -6.17
CA VAL A 58 -11.18 -0.16 -5.36
C VAL A 58 -10.21 0.63 -4.48
N VAL A 59 -10.17 0.30 -3.20
CA VAL A 59 -9.23 0.86 -2.23
C VAL A 59 -8.01 -0.05 -2.13
N VAL A 60 -6.83 0.53 -2.20
CA VAL A 60 -5.57 -0.21 -2.14
C VAL A 60 -4.77 0.22 -0.91
N HIS A 61 -4.40 -0.74 -0.09
CA HIS A 61 -3.45 -0.60 1.00
C HIS A 61 -2.10 -1.18 0.57
N ILE A 62 -1.03 -0.39 0.67
CA ILE A 62 0.34 -0.84 0.45
C ILE A 62 1.10 -0.67 1.76
N HIS A 63 1.61 -1.78 2.29
CA HIS A 63 2.37 -1.79 3.54
C HIS A 63 3.78 -1.24 3.33
N ASP A 64 4.45 -0.82 4.41
CA ASP A 64 5.84 -0.32 4.42
C ASP A 64 6.13 0.81 3.40
N ILE A 65 5.23 1.80 3.29
CA ILE A 65 5.39 3.00 2.47
C ILE A 65 5.55 4.24 3.36
N TYR A 66 6.59 5.01 3.12
CA TYR A 66 7.00 6.17 3.90
C TYR A 66 6.84 7.51 3.16
N LEU A 67 6.27 7.50 1.96
CA LEU A 67 6.08 8.72 1.16
C LEU A 67 5.43 9.86 1.97
N PRO A 68 5.88 11.11 1.79
CA PRO A 68 6.89 11.58 0.83
C PRO A 68 8.35 11.46 1.32
N TYR A 69 8.57 10.86 2.49
CA TYR A 69 9.89 10.64 3.05
C TYR A 69 10.59 9.44 2.43
N ASP A 70 11.89 9.35 2.61
CA ASP A 70 12.65 8.20 2.16
C ASP A 70 12.52 7.02 3.15
N TYR A 71 12.93 5.84 2.70
CA TYR A 71 12.97 4.67 3.57
C TYR A 71 13.96 4.85 4.73
N PRO A 72 13.62 4.39 5.94
CA PRO A 72 14.60 4.30 7.02
C PRO A 72 15.73 3.33 6.64
N GLN A 73 16.93 3.55 7.20
CA GLN A 73 18.15 2.83 6.80
C GLN A 73 18.00 1.30 6.81
N PHE A 74 17.32 0.75 7.81
CA PHE A 74 17.14 -0.70 7.92
C PHE A 74 16.29 -1.31 6.77
N MET A 75 15.44 -0.51 6.12
CA MET A 75 14.70 -0.92 4.92
C MET A 75 15.56 -0.75 3.66
N CYS A 76 16.36 0.31 3.60
CA CYS A 76 17.38 0.47 2.55
C CYS A 76 18.35 -0.73 2.54
N ASP A 77 18.78 -1.19 3.69
CA ASP A 77 19.66 -2.37 3.84
C ASP A 77 19.00 -3.68 3.34
N ARG A 78 17.66 -3.70 3.30
CA ARG A 78 16.85 -4.78 2.72
C ARG A 78 16.54 -4.59 1.24
N PHE A 79 17.04 -3.51 0.62
CA PHE A 79 16.77 -3.14 -0.76
C PHE A 79 15.30 -2.87 -1.08
N TYR A 80 14.51 -2.35 -0.15
CA TYR A 80 13.16 -1.90 -0.40
C TYR A 80 13.16 -0.74 -1.39
N ASN A 81 12.31 -0.79 -2.39
CA ASN A 81 12.27 0.23 -3.43
C ASN A 81 10.87 0.46 -4.05
N GLU A 82 9.85 -0.25 -3.61
CA GLU A 82 8.52 -0.15 -4.23
C GLU A 82 7.86 1.22 -4.06
N GLN A 83 8.16 1.96 -2.98
CA GLN A 83 7.59 3.30 -2.81
C GLN A 83 8.00 4.28 -3.92
N TYR A 84 9.15 4.08 -4.56
CA TYR A 84 9.56 4.92 -5.70
C TYR A 84 8.71 4.64 -6.94
N PHE A 85 8.27 3.39 -7.13
CA PHE A 85 7.30 3.04 -8.15
C PHE A 85 5.93 3.63 -7.84
N LEU A 86 5.47 3.51 -6.58
CA LEU A 86 4.23 4.15 -6.15
C LEU A 86 4.28 5.67 -6.40
N ALA A 87 5.36 6.34 -6.02
CA ALA A 87 5.54 7.77 -6.26
C ALA A 87 5.44 8.12 -7.76
N ALA A 88 6.06 7.30 -8.63
CA ALA A 88 5.96 7.49 -10.08
C ALA A 88 4.51 7.33 -10.59
N PHE A 89 3.76 6.35 -10.09
CA PHE A 89 2.34 6.17 -10.44
C PHE A 89 1.47 7.35 -9.99
N LEU A 90 1.66 7.82 -8.75
CA LEU A 90 0.94 8.98 -8.21
C LEU A 90 1.21 10.25 -9.02
N MET A 91 2.47 10.49 -9.40
CA MET A 91 2.85 11.66 -10.20
C MET A 91 2.38 11.55 -11.65
N ALA A 92 2.42 10.36 -12.25
CA ALA A 92 2.04 10.15 -13.64
C ALA A 92 0.54 10.25 -13.88
N ASN A 93 -0.28 9.79 -12.94
CA ASN A 93 -1.74 9.82 -13.08
C ASN A 93 -2.44 10.03 -11.73
N PRO A 94 -2.44 11.26 -11.19
CA PRO A 94 -3.04 11.59 -9.90
C PRO A 94 -4.57 11.47 -9.89
N THR A 95 -5.22 11.44 -11.04
CA THR A 95 -6.67 11.23 -11.13
C THR A 95 -7.05 9.77 -11.00
N LYS A 96 -6.17 8.86 -11.40
CA LYS A 96 -6.35 7.43 -11.24
C LYS A 96 -5.90 6.93 -9.87
N TYR A 97 -4.79 7.42 -9.36
CA TYR A 97 -4.22 6.96 -8.10
C TYR A 97 -4.45 8.02 -7.02
N CYS A 98 -5.67 8.08 -6.50
CA CYS A 98 -6.08 9.12 -5.54
C CYS A 98 -5.60 8.77 -4.13
N THR A 99 -4.68 9.56 -3.58
CA THR A 99 -4.20 9.38 -2.20
C THR A 99 -5.34 9.55 -1.20
N LEU A 100 -5.52 8.58 -0.31
CA LEU A 100 -6.48 8.64 0.80
C LEU A 100 -5.77 8.90 2.13
N LEU A 101 -4.89 7.99 2.55
CA LEU A 101 -4.22 8.05 3.85
C LEU A 101 -2.73 7.68 3.69
N PRO A 102 -1.84 8.65 3.56
CA PRO A 102 -0.39 8.45 3.63
C PRO A 102 0.01 8.41 5.11
N ASN A 103 -0.11 7.26 5.76
CA ASN A 103 -0.10 7.16 7.22
C ASN A 103 1.21 7.66 7.86
N TYR A 104 2.35 7.41 7.23
CA TYR A 104 3.62 7.90 7.76
C TYR A 104 3.68 9.44 7.72
N PHE A 105 3.27 10.05 6.60
CA PHE A 105 3.16 11.51 6.50
C PHE A 105 2.23 12.08 7.58
N ILE A 106 1.06 11.47 7.79
CA ILE A 106 0.09 11.90 8.81
C ILE A 106 0.71 11.82 10.21
N SER A 107 1.51 10.79 10.49
CA SER A 107 2.16 10.65 11.82
C SER A 107 3.28 11.66 12.06
N GLU A 108 3.97 12.10 11.00
CA GLU A 108 5.08 13.08 11.08
C GLU A 108 4.60 14.55 11.00
N ASP A 109 3.42 14.79 10.44
CA ASP A 109 2.87 16.14 10.35
C ASP A 109 2.34 16.64 11.70
N GLY A 110 2.77 17.86 12.09
CA GLY A 110 2.48 18.42 13.42
C GLY A 110 1.00 18.72 13.70
N GLU A 111 0.20 18.95 12.65
CA GLU A 111 -1.24 19.21 12.81
C GLU A 111 -2.05 17.92 12.66
N LEU A 112 -1.75 17.13 11.63
CA LEU A 112 -2.49 15.90 11.33
C LEU A 112 -2.31 14.84 12.43
N SER A 113 -1.10 14.71 12.98
CA SER A 113 -0.82 13.76 14.07
C SER A 113 -1.66 14.05 15.33
N GLN A 114 -2.00 15.31 15.59
CA GLN A 114 -2.87 15.69 16.73
C GLN A 114 -4.30 15.19 16.57
N ILE A 115 -4.79 15.07 15.33
CA ILE A 115 -6.12 14.51 15.05
C ILE A 115 -6.19 13.04 15.50
N LEU A 116 -5.08 12.33 15.41
CA LEU A 116 -4.96 10.92 15.82
C LEU A 116 -4.71 10.74 17.33
N ALA A 117 -4.40 11.81 18.07
CA ALA A 117 -4.08 11.73 19.50
C ALA A 117 -5.12 10.95 20.32
N PRO A 118 -6.44 11.09 20.11
CA PRO A 118 -7.44 10.31 20.85
C PRO A 118 -7.32 8.80 20.64
N ILE A 119 -6.89 8.36 19.47
CA ILE A 119 -6.65 6.92 19.17
C ILE A 119 -5.51 6.41 20.05
N TRP A 120 -4.41 7.15 20.12
CA TRP A 120 -3.22 6.77 20.89
C TRP A 120 -3.42 6.83 22.42
N LEU A 121 -4.45 7.53 22.88
CA LEU A 121 -4.84 7.55 24.30
C LEU A 121 -5.63 6.30 24.72
N HIS A 122 -6.04 5.46 23.76
CA HIS A 122 -6.79 4.24 24.07
C HIS A 122 -5.93 3.27 24.91
N PRO A 123 -6.44 2.69 26.00
CA PRO A 123 -5.67 1.82 26.91
C PRO A 123 -4.96 0.65 26.20
N ASN A 124 -5.57 0.09 25.17
CA ASN A 124 -5.02 -1.04 24.41
C ASN A 124 -3.87 -0.65 23.49
N LEU A 125 -3.61 0.65 23.28
CA LEU A 125 -2.57 1.16 22.37
C LEU A 125 -1.38 1.80 23.10
N GLN A 126 -1.31 1.69 24.43
CA GLN A 126 -0.26 2.34 25.24
C GLN A 126 1.17 1.89 24.89
N ASN A 127 1.33 0.67 24.37
CA ASN A 127 2.62 0.09 23.99
C ASN A 127 2.81 -0.03 22.46
N VAL A 128 1.94 0.61 21.69
CA VAL A 128 2.03 0.63 20.21
C VAL A 128 2.82 1.85 19.79
N GLU A 129 3.75 1.69 18.86
CA GLU A 129 4.47 2.80 18.25
C GLU A 129 3.50 3.73 17.51
N ARG A 130 3.70 5.04 17.68
CA ARG A 130 2.76 6.07 17.18
C ARG A 130 3.10 6.51 15.76
N HIS A 131 3.40 5.58 14.90
CA HIS A 131 3.61 5.86 13.48
C HIS A 131 2.87 4.86 12.61
N GLY A 132 2.68 5.20 11.34
CA GLY A 132 2.10 4.31 10.34
C GLY A 132 3.06 4.09 9.18
N GLY A 133 3.36 2.83 8.83
CA GLY A 133 4.17 2.47 7.67
C GLY A 133 3.30 1.97 6.52
N SER A 134 2.22 2.67 6.19
CA SER A 134 1.32 2.23 5.12
C SER A 134 0.77 3.41 4.31
N PHE A 135 0.40 3.12 3.09
CA PHE A 135 -0.18 4.08 2.17
C PHE A 135 -1.51 3.55 1.62
N TRP A 136 -2.55 4.35 1.72
CA TRP A 136 -3.86 4.03 1.19
C TRP A 136 -4.18 4.94 0.02
N LEU A 137 -4.61 4.35 -1.07
CA LEU A 137 -5.11 5.06 -2.23
C LEU A 137 -6.44 4.46 -2.71
N GLN A 138 -7.19 5.23 -3.48
CA GLN A 138 -8.36 4.73 -4.19
C GLN A 138 -8.14 4.85 -5.69
N ILE A 139 -8.58 3.85 -6.43
CA ILE A 139 -8.55 3.90 -7.89
C ILE A 139 -9.65 4.86 -8.36
N GLY A 140 -9.23 5.92 -9.01
CA GLY A 140 -10.09 6.93 -9.65
C GLY A 140 -10.40 6.65 -11.12
N GLU A 141 -10.57 7.71 -11.88
CA GLU A 141 -10.87 7.67 -13.35
C GLU A 141 -9.61 7.57 -14.21
#